data_275466177a8b24038aa9bead1550dcfe
#
_entry.id   275466177a8b24038aa9bead1550dcfe
#
_cell.length_a   1.000
_cell.length_b   1.000
_cell.length_c   1.000
_cell.angle_alpha   90.00
_cell.angle_beta   90.00
_cell.angle_gamma   90.00
#
_symmetry.space_group_name_H-M   'P 1'
#
loop_
_entity.id
_entity.type
_entity.pdbx_description
1 polymer ?
#
loop_
_entity_poly.entity_id
_entity_poly.type
_entity_poly.pdbx_seq_one_letter_code
_entity_poly.pdbx_strand_id
1 'polypeptide(L)'
;WIASGFSQDKDFKTFSNSELDVIQSVWQRVAEDFSTFDVDVTTQLPVLGALERTNAADDLYGTRALISNDTVIFNACKCSGLAYVGVFDSIGNLHDINQPAWIFTQGLGDNPKFIAEAITHEVGHTLGLSHDGSKAVLYFPGINGWAPIMGVGFYQPVTQWSKGEYVDATNVEDDLSIIASHGL
;
A
#
# COMPACT_ATOMS: atom_id res chain seq x y z
N TRP A 1 12.80 14.30 -4.87
CA TRP A 1 13.15 13.60 -3.63
C TRP A 1 14.25 12.59 -3.91
N ILE A 2 15.17 12.42 -2.96
CA ILE A 2 16.14 11.33 -2.93
C ILE A 2 15.89 10.63 -1.61
N ALA A 3 15.41 9.37 -1.66
CA ALA A 3 15.16 8.55 -0.49
C ALA A 3 16.07 7.32 -0.53
N SER A 4 16.44 6.80 0.64
CA SER A 4 17.10 5.50 0.73
C SER A 4 16.10 4.40 0.36
N GLY A 5 16.45 3.55 -0.60
CA GLY A 5 15.65 2.38 -0.95
C GLY A 5 15.64 1.33 0.17
N PHE A 6 14.94 0.23 -0.09
CA PHE A 6 14.96 -0.94 0.78
C PHE A 6 16.36 -1.58 0.82
N SER A 7 16.87 -1.86 2.01
CA SER A 7 18.06 -2.67 2.22
C SER A 7 18.11 -3.20 3.65
N GLN A 8 18.47 -4.46 3.82
CA GLN A 8 18.70 -5.08 5.13
C GLN A 8 20.17 -5.03 5.57
N ASP A 9 21.09 -4.95 4.60
CA ASP A 9 22.55 -4.97 4.83
C ASP A 9 23.23 -3.62 4.62
N LYS A 10 22.46 -2.57 4.25
CA LYS A 10 22.92 -1.21 3.93
C LYS A 10 23.68 -1.10 2.61
N ASP A 11 23.68 -2.10 1.76
CA ASP A 11 24.05 -1.96 0.36
C ASP A 11 22.83 -1.51 -0.45
N PHE A 12 22.76 -0.23 -0.78
CA PHE A 12 21.67 0.35 -1.57
C PHE A 12 21.90 0.28 -3.09
N LYS A 13 22.89 -0.49 -3.54
CA LYS A 13 23.22 -0.63 -4.97
C LYS A 13 22.78 -1.96 -5.55
N THR A 14 22.79 -2.99 -4.73
CA THR A 14 22.42 -4.36 -5.14
C THR A 14 21.55 -5.00 -4.08
N PHE A 15 20.76 -5.99 -4.48
CA PHE A 15 19.99 -6.80 -3.54
C PHE A 15 20.69 -8.14 -3.30
N SER A 16 20.84 -8.51 -2.03
CA SER A 16 21.22 -9.84 -1.62
C SER A 16 20.10 -10.86 -1.92
N ASN A 17 20.41 -12.15 -1.93
CA ASN A 17 19.41 -13.19 -2.10
C ASN A 17 18.29 -13.11 -1.03
N SER A 18 18.65 -12.80 0.22
CA SER A 18 17.69 -12.63 1.31
C SER A 18 16.71 -11.48 1.04
N GLU A 19 17.20 -10.36 0.52
CA GLU A 19 16.36 -9.22 0.16
C GLU A 19 15.47 -9.52 -1.04
N LEU A 20 15.98 -10.27 -2.03
CA LEU A 20 15.17 -10.74 -3.16
C LEU A 20 14.05 -11.67 -2.71
N ASP A 21 14.30 -12.57 -1.74
CA ASP A 21 13.26 -13.43 -1.15
C ASP A 21 12.19 -12.62 -0.43
N VAL A 22 12.57 -11.57 0.30
CA VAL A 22 11.62 -10.62 0.93
C VAL A 22 10.80 -9.90 -0.14
N ILE A 23 11.44 -9.33 -1.16
CA ILE A 23 10.78 -8.62 -2.25
C ILE A 23 9.77 -9.53 -2.97
N GLN A 24 10.17 -10.78 -3.27
CA GLN A 24 9.27 -11.75 -3.90
C GLN A 24 8.07 -12.09 -3.02
N SER A 25 8.30 -12.31 -1.71
CA SER A 25 7.22 -12.60 -0.76
C SER A 25 6.25 -11.41 -0.61
N VAL A 26 6.77 -10.19 -0.57
CA VAL A 26 5.97 -8.96 -0.54
C VAL A 26 5.12 -8.85 -1.80
N TRP A 27 5.75 -8.99 -2.98
CA TRP A 27 5.05 -8.92 -4.26
C TRP A 27 3.90 -9.93 -4.35
N GLN A 28 4.14 -11.19 -3.97
CA GLN A 28 3.11 -12.25 -4.02
C GLN A 28 1.89 -11.91 -3.17
N ARG A 29 2.10 -11.35 -1.97
CA ARG A 29 1.01 -10.96 -1.06
C ARG A 29 0.21 -9.78 -1.59
N VAL A 30 0.89 -8.73 -2.05
CA VAL A 30 0.21 -7.56 -2.64
C VAL A 30 -0.55 -7.95 -3.91
N ALA A 31 0.04 -8.80 -4.75
CA ALA A 31 -0.63 -9.31 -5.95
C ALA A 31 -1.87 -10.15 -5.62
N GLU A 32 -1.87 -10.87 -4.50
CA GLU A 32 -3.03 -11.62 -4.01
C GLU A 32 -4.14 -10.69 -3.55
N ASP A 33 -3.81 -9.63 -2.78
CA ASP A 33 -4.79 -8.64 -2.30
C ASP A 33 -5.52 -7.92 -3.46
N PHE A 34 -4.82 -7.69 -4.58
CA PHE A 34 -5.39 -7.04 -5.76
C PHE A 34 -5.89 -8.03 -6.85
N SER A 35 -5.85 -9.33 -6.60
CA SER A 35 -6.13 -10.38 -7.61
C SER A 35 -7.56 -10.37 -8.18
N THR A 36 -8.49 -9.68 -7.54
CA THR A 36 -9.88 -9.54 -8.01
C THR A 36 -10.09 -8.34 -8.95
N PHE A 37 -9.06 -7.52 -9.14
CA PHE A 37 -9.09 -6.30 -9.94
C PHE A 37 -8.22 -6.46 -11.19
N ASP A 38 -8.49 -5.69 -12.23
CA ASP A 38 -7.67 -5.63 -13.46
C ASP A 38 -6.44 -4.73 -13.24
N VAL A 39 -5.55 -5.19 -12.36
CA VAL A 39 -4.32 -4.50 -11.91
C VAL A 39 -3.11 -5.40 -12.11
N ASP A 40 -2.07 -4.88 -12.76
CA ASP A 40 -0.76 -5.52 -12.82
C ASP A 40 0.11 -5.05 -11.65
N VAL A 41 0.28 -5.91 -10.65
CA VAL A 41 1.21 -5.69 -9.53
C VAL A 41 2.59 -6.21 -9.93
N THR A 42 3.56 -5.32 -10.09
CA THR A 42 4.89 -5.67 -10.60
C THR A 42 6.02 -5.04 -9.80
N THR A 43 7.17 -5.69 -9.77
CA THR A 43 8.45 -5.14 -9.29
C THR A 43 9.32 -4.61 -10.42
N GLN A 44 8.87 -4.69 -11.67
CA GLN A 44 9.61 -4.18 -12.82
C GLN A 44 9.62 -2.66 -12.84
N LEU A 45 10.75 -2.08 -13.22
CA LEU A 45 10.83 -0.66 -13.43
C LEU A 45 9.94 -0.28 -14.64
N PRO A 46 8.90 0.55 -14.45
CA PRO A 46 8.07 0.97 -15.56
C PRO A 46 8.86 1.82 -16.54
N VAL A 47 8.47 1.79 -17.81
CA VAL A 47 9.00 2.76 -18.79
C VAL A 47 8.59 4.17 -18.40
N LEU A 48 9.38 5.15 -18.80
CA LEU A 48 9.09 6.55 -18.47
C LEU A 48 7.69 6.95 -18.95
N GLY A 49 6.91 7.54 -18.06
CA GLY A 49 5.54 7.98 -18.34
C GLY A 49 4.46 6.89 -18.20
N ALA A 50 4.82 5.61 -18.01
CA ALA A 50 3.82 4.53 -17.96
C ALA A 50 2.90 4.57 -16.72
N LEU A 51 3.28 5.30 -15.68
CA LEU A 51 2.43 5.48 -14.51
C LEU A 51 1.57 6.75 -14.59
N GLU A 52 1.90 7.67 -15.51
CA GLU A 52 1.22 8.95 -15.62
C GLU A 52 -0.18 8.78 -16.21
N ARG A 53 -1.15 9.46 -15.61
CA ARG A 53 -2.48 9.63 -16.21
C ARG A 53 -2.55 10.96 -16.91
N THR A 54 -2.53 10.97 -18.24
CA THR A 54 -2.40 12.19 -19.04
C THR A 54 -3.72 12.91 -19.27
N ASN A 55 -4.83 12.19 -19.32
CA ASN A 55 -6.19 12.71 -19.51
C ASN A 55 -7.24 11.70 -19.04
N ALA A 56 -8.51 12.08 -19.07
CA ALA A 56 -9.62 11.25 -18.60
C ALA A 56 -9.90 9.99 -19.44
N ALA A 57 -9.41 9.92 -20.68
CA ALA A 57 -9.54 8.75 -21.54
C ALA A 57 -8.30 7.84 -21.49
N ASP A 58 -7.31 8.19 -20.67
CA ASP A 58 -6.14 7.39 -20.41
C ASP A 58 -6.49 6.32 -19.38
N ASP A 59 -6.51 5.08 -19.81
CA ASP A 59 -6.83 3.88 -19.02
C ASP A 59 -5.59 3.03 -18.69
N LEU A 60 -4.39 3.49 -19.07
CA LEU A 60 -3.11 2.85 -18.77
C LEU A 60 -2.25 3.74 -17.89
N TYR A 61 -2.46 3.67 -16.61
CA TYR A 61 -1.71 4.42 -15.60
C TYR A 61 -1.58 3.60 -14.31
N GLY A 62 -0.85 4.10 -13.34
CA GLY A 62 -0.67 3.37 -12.10
C GLY A 62 -0.02 4.21 -11.01
N THR A 63 0.22 3.61 -9.86
CA THR A 63 0.92 4.24 -8.75
C THR A 63 2.16 3.46 -8.36
N ARG A 64 3.03 4.08 -7.58
CA ARG A 64 4.24 3.46 -7.04
C ARG A 64 4.13 3.33 -5.53
N ALA A 65 4.34 2.12 -5.01
CA ALA A 65 4.62 1.90 -3.61
C ALA A 65 6.15 1.83 -3.42
N LEU A 66 6.71 2.69 -2.58
CA LEU A 66 8.15 2.77 -2.33
C LEU A 66 8.49 2.23 -0.95
N ILE A 67 9.12 1.05 -0.91
CA ILE A 67 9.69 0.50 0.31
C ILE A 67 11.00 1.23 0.59
N SER A 68 11.09 1.90 1.73
CA SER A 68 12.18 2.81 2.04
C SER A 68 12.76 2.62 3.44
N ASN A 69 14.07 2.74 3.53
CA ASN A 69 14.79 2.88 4.79
C ASN A 69 15.02 4.35 5.17
N ASP A 70 14.28 5.29 4.56
CA ASP A 70 14.40 6.71 4.87
C ASP A 70 13.97 7.02 6.30
N THR A 71 14.88 7.66 7.05
CA THR A 71 14.65 7.98 8.46
C THR A 71 14.08 9.38 8.67
N VAL A 72 14.16 10.26 7.69
CA VAL A 72 13.71 11.65 7.82
C VAL A 72 12.19 11.69 7.85
N ILE A 73 11.54 11.11 6.84
CA ILE A 73 10.08 11.08 6.77
C ILE A 73 9.52 10.19 7.88
N PHE A 74 10.10 8.98 8.08
CA PHE A 74 9.72 8.09 9.18
C PHE A 74 9.74 8.79 10.53
N ASN A 75 10.81 9.55 10.85
CA ASN A 75 10.91 10.25 12.12
C ASN A 75 9.91 11.41 12.26
N ALA A 76 9.48 11.99 11.15
CA ALA A 76 8.47 13.04 11.15
C ALA A 76 7.05 12.47 11.37
N CYS A 77 6.66 11.39 10.67
CA CYS A 77 5.32 10.82 10.79
C CYS A 77 5.16 9.81 11.92
N LYS A 78 6.23 9.08 12.29
CA LYS A 78 6.18 7.93 13.21
C LYS A 78 5.20 6.85 12.75
N CYS A 79 5.10 6.66 11.45
CA CYS A 79 4.14 5.79 10.78
C CYS A 79 4.85 4.66 10.01
N SER A 80 4.16 3.55 9.77
CA SER A 80 4.67 2.43 8.97
C SER A 80 4.52 2.68 7.47
N GLY A 81 3.60 3.56 7.09
CA GLY A 81 3.38 4.00 5.72
C GLY A 81 2.76 5.39 5.70
N LEU A 82 2.67 5.98 4.53
CA LEU A 82 2.08 7.29 4.27
C LEU A 82 1.69 7.41 2.80
N ALA A 83 0.43 7.75 2.52
CA ALA A 83 -0.05 8.06 1.19
C ALA A 83 -1.05 9.22 1.18
N TYR A 84 -1.25 9.84 0.02
CA TYR A 84 -2.36 10.75 -0.20
C TYR A 84 -3.63 9.96 -0.52
N VAL A 85 -4.78 10.45 -0.05
CA VAL A 85 -6.07 9.79 -0.24
C VAL A 85 -6.72 10.23 -1.55
N GLY A 86 -7.24 9.28 -2.35
CA GLY A 86 -8.04 9.55 -3.53
C GLY A 86 -7.26 10.22 -4.67
N VAL A 87 -6.01 9.82 -4.89
CA VAL A 87 -5.12 10.44 -5.88
C VAL A 87 -4.75 9.49 -7.02
N PHE A 88 -5.16 8.22 -6.96
CA PHE A 88 -4.77 7.18 -7.89
C PHE A 88 -5.10 7.52 -9.35
N ASP A 89 -6.27 8.10 -9.58
CA ASP A 89 -6.78 8.47 -10.90
C ASP A 89 -6.68 9.98 -11.20
N SER A 90 -5.92 10.73 -10.41
CA SER A 90 -5.61 12.14 -10.66
C SER A 90 -4.92 12.32 -12.01
N ILE A 91 -5.12 13.47 -12.67
CA ILE A 91 -4.61 13.72 -14.02
C ILE A 91 -3.43 14.68 -13.97
N GLY A 92 -2.41 14.40 -14.79
CA GLY A 92 -1.25 15.25 -14.99
C GLY A 92 -0.41 15.44 -13.72
N ASN A 93 0.07 16.64 -13.47
CA ASN A 93 0.98 16.93 -12.36
C ASN A 93 0.47 16.52 -10.98
N LEU A 94 -0.86 16.50 -10.76
CA LEU A 94 -1.42 16.07 -9.47
C LEU A 94 -1.20 14.59 -9.23
N HIS A 95 -1.21 13.78 -10.28
CA HIS A 95 -0.85 12.36 -10.19
C HIS A 95 0.62 12.19 -9.78
N ASP A 96 1.53 12.92 -10.43
CA ASP A 96 2.97 12.77 -10.20
C ASP A 96 3.43 13.24 -8.83
N ILE A 97 2.94 14.40 -8.37
CA ILE A 97 3.37 14.98 -7.09
C ILE A 97 2.82 14.24 -5.86
N ASN A 98 1.75 13.47 -6.04
CA ASN A 98 1.11 12.71 -4.96
C ASN A 98 1.62 11.27 -4.86
N GLN A 99 2.63 10.91 -5.65
CA GLN A 99 3.36 9.65 -5.55
C GLN A 99 4.69 9.84 -4.81
N PRO A 100 5.28 8.76 -4.29
CA PRO A 100 4.73 7.41 -4.14
C PRO A 100 3.87 7.27 -2.89
N ALA A 101 3.18 6.13 -2.75
CA ALA A 101 2.81 5.60 -1.44
C ALA A 101 4.10 5.15 -0.73
N TRP A 102 4.36 5.66 0.46
CA TRP A 102 5.59 5.40 1.22
C TRP A 102 5.41 4.28 2.21
N ILE A 103 6.36 3.36 2.28
CA ILE A 103 6.40 2.27 3.25
C ILE A 103 7.76 2.29 3.96
N PHE A 104 7.75 2.37 5.30
CA PHE A 104 8.96 2.53 6.11
C PHE A 104 9.29 1.25 6.87
N THR A 105 10.39 0.60 6.50
CA THR A 105 10.80 -0.69 7.08
C THR A 105 11.15 -0.60 8.56
N GLN A 106 11.56 0.58 9.06
CA GLN A 106 11.88 0.79 10.48
C GLN A 106 10.71 0.46 11.42
N GLY A 107 9.47 0.71 10.99
CA GLY A 107 8.26 0.37 11.75
C GLY A 107 7.81 -1.09 11.59
N LEU A 108 8.32 -1.80 10.59
CA LEU A 108 7.84 -3.11 10.13
C LEU A 108 8.80 -4.26 10.40
N GLY A 109 10.04 -3.96 10.84
CA GLY A 109 11.07 -4.95 11.20
C GLY A 109 11.48 -5.84 10.04
N ASP A 110 11.48 -5.33 8.80
CA ASP A 110 11.78 -6.06 7.56
C ASP A 110 10.94 -7.34 7.35
N ASN A 111 9.79 -7.45 8.04
CA ASN A 111 8.89 -8.58 7.92
C ASN A 111 8.10 -8.49 6.62
N PRO A 112 8.20 -9.45 5.68
CA PRO A 112 7.57 -9.36 4.38
C PRO A 112 6.03 -9.29 4.45
N LYS A 113 5.40 -9.95 5.45
CA LYS A 113 3.95 -9.80 5.67
C LYS A 113 3.60 -8.37 6.06
N PHE A 114 4.31 -7.80 7.03
CA PHE A 114 4.02 -6.44 7.51
C PHE A 114 4.26 -5.39 6.43
N ILE A 115 5.31 -5.57 5.62
CA ILE A 115 5.58 -4.70 4.48
C ILE A 115 4.45 -4.79 3.44
N ALA A 116 4.00 -5.99 3.10
CA ALA A 116 2.91 -6.19 2.14
C ALA A 116 1.60 -5.57 2.64
N GLU A 117 1.22 -5.82 3.90
CA GLU A 117 0.03 -5.22 4.54
C GLU A 117 0.09 -3.68 4.48
N ALA A 118 1.25 -3.10 4.78
CA ALA A 118 1.44 -1.65 4.70
C ALA A 118 1.33 -1.14 3.25
N ILE A 119 1.89 -1.85 2.26
CA ILE A 119 1.74 -1.49 0.84
C ILE A 119 0.28 -1.47 0.43
N THR A 120 -0.44 -2.56 0.68
CA THR A 120 -1.85 -2.69 0.28
C THR A 120 -2.71 -1.62 0.96
N HIS A 121 -2.46 -1.34 2.24
CA HIS A 121 -3.12 -0.28 3.00
C HIS A 121 -2.86 1.11 2.39
N GLU A 122 -1.60 1.47 2.14
CA GLU A 122 -1.26 2.80 1.60
C GLU A 122 -1.73 2.97 0.14
N VAL A 123 -1.68 1.92 -0.67
CA VAL A 123 -2.28 1.95 -2.02
C VAL A 123 -3.81 2.06 -1.91
N GLY A 124 -4.44 1.40 -0.93
CA GLY A 124 -5.86 1.58 -0.62
C GLY A 124 -6.22 3.06 -0.37
N HIS A 125 -5.39 3.79 0.36
CA HIS A 125 -5.56 5.24 0.50
C HIS A 125 -5.50 5.97 -0.83
N THR A 126 -4.54 5.65 -1.70
CA THR A 126 -4.49 6.30 -3.03
C THR A 126 -5.77 6.07 -3.83
N LEU A 127 -6.43 4.93 -3.65
CA LEU A 127 -7.72 4.56 -4.22
C LEU A 127 -8.93 5.15 -3.48
N GLY A 128 -8.71 6.01 -2.48
CA GLY A 128 -9.76 6.75 -1.80
C GLY A 128 -10.31 6.09 -0.53
N LEU A 129 -9.75 4.97 -0.09
CA LEU A 129 -10.22 4.28 1.11
C LEU A 129 -9.80 5.00 2.39
N SER A 130 -10.67 4.97 3.39
CA SER A 130 -10.44 5.48 4.73
C SER A 130 -10.07 4.33 5.70
N HIS A 131 -9.57 4.68 6.88
CA HIS A 131 -9.20 3.66 7.87
C HIS A 131 -10.41 2.86 8.38
N ASP A 132 -10.24 1.58 8.53
CA ASP A 132 -11.13 0.67 9.21
C ASP A 132 -10.85 0.66 10.71
N GLY A 133 -11.66 1.39 11.45
CA GLY A 133 -11.62 1.50 12.90
C GLY A 133 -12.81 0.85 13.58
N SER A 134 -12.78 0.86 14.90
CA SER A 134 -13.95 0.56 15.74
C SER A 134 -14.17 1.69 16.74
N LYS A 135 -15.30 1.66 17.47
CA LYS A 135 -15.53 2.64 18.54
C LYS A 135 -14.43 2.69 19.59
N ALA A 136 -13.62 1.65 19.71
CA ALA A 136 -12.54 1.55 20.69
C ALA A 136 -11.17 1.96 20.13
N VAL A 137 -10.93 1.80 18.83
CA VAL A 137 -9.61 2.01 18.21
C VAL A 137 -9.74 2.60 16.81
N LEU A 138 -8.76 3.43 16.43
CA LEU A 138 -8.71 4.05 15.11
C LEU A 138 -8.42 3.03 13.98
N TYR A 139 -7.60 2.03 14.28
CA TYR A 139 -7.26 0.94 13.37
C TYR A 139 -7.70 -0.38 14.01
N PHE A 140 -8.67 -1.06 13.40
CA PHE A 140 -9.15 -2.34 13.92
C PHE A 140 -8.10 -3.43 13.71
N PRO A 141 -7.63 -4.08 14.81
CA PRO A 141 -6.56 -5.09 14.72
C PRO A 141 -7.05 -6.48 14.29
N GLY A 142 -8.33 -6.58 13.95
CA GLY A 142 -8.95 -7.85 13.60
C GLY A 142 -9.41 -8.69 14.79
N ILE A 143 -10.04 -9.80 14.47
CA ILE A 143 -10.60 -10.77 15.42
C ILE A 143 -10.66 -12.17 14.78
N ASN A 144 -10.45 -13.21 15.58
CA ASN A 144 -10.61 -14.60 15.15
C ASN A 144 -9.82 -15.00 13.89
N GLY A 145 -8.62 -14.45 13.72
CA GLY A 145 -7.76 -14.80 12.60
C GLY A 145 -7.98 -13.96 11.35
N TRP A 146 -8.77 -12.89 11.41
CA TRP A 146 -9.08 -12.00 10.31
C TRP A 146 -8.92 -10.52 10.71
N ALA A 147 -8.52 -9.67 9.77
CA ALA A 147 -8.56 -8.22 9.90
C ALA A 147 -8.88 -7.56 8.55
N PRO A 148 -9.47 -6.34 8.56
CA PRO A 148 -9.58 -5.55 7.35
C PRO A 148 -8.22 -4.97 6.95
N ILE A 149 -7.96 -4.84 5.65
CA ILE A 149 -6.73 -4.26 5.09
C ILE A 149 -6.57 -2.81 5.55
N MET A 150 -7.65 -2.01 5.54
CA MET A 150 -7.60 -0.62 5.99
C MET A 150 -7.60 -0.45 7.52
N GLY A 151 -7.50 -1.56 8.27
CA GLY A 151 -7.21 -1.61 9.69
C GLY A 151 -5.71 -1.79 9.98
N VAL A 152 -5.38 -2.70 10.93
CA VAL A 152 -3.99 -3.09 11.26
C VAL A 152 -3.87 -4.60 11.43
N GLY A 153 -3.77 -5.31 10.30
CA GLY A 153 -3.83 -6.78 10.22
C GLY A 153 -2.50 -7.52 10.47
N PHE A 154 -1.43 -6.87 10.90
CA PHE A 154 -0.08 -7.45 10.99
C PHE A 154 -0.02 -8.82 11.69
N TYR A 155 -0.80 -9.01 12.73
CA TYR A 155 -0.79 -10.22 13.55
C TYR A 155 -1.93 -11.19 13.24
N GLN A 156 -2.77 -10.90 12.25
CA GLN A 156 -3.81 -11.82 11.80
C GLN A 156 -3.32 -12.64 10.61
N PRO A 157 -3.67 -13.93 10.52
CA PRO A 157 -3.26 -14.76 9.38
C PRO A 157 -3.93 -14.36 8.06
N VAL A 158 -5.12 -13.76 8.11
CA VAL A 158 -5.89 -13.33 6.93
C VAL A 158 -6.22 -11.85 7.02
N THR A 159 -5.99 -11.13 5.93
CA THR A 159 -6.45 -9.75 5.74
C THR A 159 -7.26 -9.67 4.46
N GLN A 160 -8.29 -8.83 4.44
CA GLN A 160 -9.18 -8.69 3.28
C GLN A 160 -9.72 -7.26 3.20
N TRP A 161 -10.12 -6.84 2.01
CA TRP A 161 -10.97 -5.69 1.80
C TRP A 161 -12.30 -5.88 2.55
N SER A 162 -12.81 -4.83 3.15
CA SER A 162 -13.96 -4.90 4.03
C SER A 162 -15.05 -3.88 3.66
N LYS A 163 -16.18 -3.97 4.33
CA LYS A 163 -17.21 -2.93 4.38
C LYS A 163 -17.81 -2.81 5.78
N GLY A 164 -16.95 -2.99 6.78
CA GLY A 164 -17.34 -2.86 8.19
C GLY A 164 -18.11 -4.05 8.74
N GLU A 165 -17.90 -5.28 8.24
CA GLU A 165 -18.58 -6.48 8.72
C GLU A 165 -18.03 -7.01 10.05
N TYR A 166 -17.71 -6.12 10.98
CA TYR A 166 -17.25 -6.45 12.32
C TYR A 166 -17.92 -5.54 13.37
N VAL A 167 -17.88 -5.99 14.61
CA VAL A 167 -18.60 -5.31 15.71
C VAL A 167 -18.03 -3.91 15.94
N ASP A 168 -18.93 -2.93 16.07
CA ASP A 168 -18.62 -1.52 16.32
C ASP A 168 -17.73 -0.87 15.26
N ALA A 169 -17.80 -1.32 14.02
CA ALA A 169 -17.13 -0.69 12.90
C ALA A 169 -17.48 0.81 12.80
N THR A 170 -16.49 1.65 12.57
CA THR A 170 -16.66 3.10 12.37
C THR A 170 -16.56 3.51 10.91
N ASN A 171 -16.06 2.62 10.06
CA ASN A 171 -16.07 2.72 8.61
C ASN A 171 -16.95 1.61 8.03
N VAL A 172 -17.81 1.95 7.08
CA VAL A 172 -18.70 1.02 6.37
C VAL A 172 -18.58 1.23 4.85
N GLU A 173 -17.47 1.79 4.40
CA GLU A 173 -17.12 1.86 2.99
C GLU A 173 -17.08 0.44 2.42
N ASP A 174 -17.59 0.26 1.21
CA ASP A 174 -17.43 -0.99 0.46
C ASP A 174 -16.13 -0.86 -0.35
N ASP A 175 -15.02 -1.35 0.23
CA ASP A 175 -13.69 -1.21 -0.34
C ASP A 175 -13.63 -1.74 -1.77
N LEU A 176 -14.23 -2.92 -2.03
CA LEU A 176 -14.24 -3.52 -3.37
C LEU A 176 -14.96 -2.61 -4.38
N SER A 177 -16.09 -2.02 -3.98
CA SER A 177 -16.85 -1.11 -4.85
C SER A 177 -16.09 0.19 -5.12
N ILE A 178 -15.39 0.72 -4.13
CA ILE A 178 -14.59 1.94 -4.29
C ILE A 178 -13.41 1.68 -5.22
N ILE A 179 -12.63 0.60 -5.00
CA ILE A 179 -11.51 0.23 -5.85
C ILE A 179 -11.98 0.01 -7.31
N ALA A 180 -13.04 -0.77 -7.51
CA ALA A 180 -13.60 -1.02 -8.84
C ALA A 180 -14.11 0.26 -9.54
N SER A 181 -14.48 1.32 -8.79
CA SER A 181 -14.94 2.59 -9.37
C SER A 181 -13.85 3.34 -10.13
N HIS A 182 -12.58 3.00 -9.94
CA HIS A 182 -11.43 3.52 -10.69
C HIS A 182 -11.24 2.83 -12.06
N GLY A 183 -12.11 1.91 -12.44
CA GLY A 183 -12.04 1.14 -13.69
C GLY A 183 -11.12 -0.08 -13.60
N LEU A 184 -10.83 -0.54 -12.39
CA LEU A 184 -9.94 -1.67 -12.08
C LEU A 184 -10.70 -2.98 -11.92
#